data_94d3b8c5e04474ca42448a443771f270
#
_entry.id   94d3b8c5e04474ca42448a443771f270
#
_cell.length_a   1.000
_cell.length_b   1.000
_cell.length_c   1.000
_cell.angle_alpha   90.00
_cell.angle_beta   90.00
_cell.angle_gamma   90.00
#
_symmetry.space_group_name_H-M   'P 1'
#
loop_
_entity.id
_entity.type
_entity.pdbx_description
1 polymer ?
#
loop_
_entity_poly.entity_id
_entity_poly.type
_entity_poly.pdbx_seq_one_letter_code
_entity_poly.pdbx_strand_id
1 'polypeptide(L)'
;MCFEHDARPPALPDDVVRALPPLAGGAAAERVELTSADGASFSVALAEAAQPRDPAVVILPDVRGLYRFYAELSERFAQAGHHAVALDYFGRTAGTGERENDWDYWPHVRQTSPAQIQADAAAAIDLLRTRTDATRFVVVGFCFGGAQAFLAATSAELPIDGAVGFYGALAGERLGIPAPRDEARHAIVPVLGLFGGADAGIPESDRAQFAAALEAAGVDHEIHVYEGAPHSFFDRKQDQFAEASADAWRRTLAFLDEVGARTRA
;
A
#
# COMPACT_ATOMS: atom_id res chain seq x y z
N MET A 1 1.44 13.13 11.89
CA MET A 1 2.60 12.74 11.05
C MET A 1 2.75 11.24 11.16
N CYS A 2 2.91 10.52 10.06
CA CYS A 2 2.94 9.07 10.09
C CYS A 2 4.32 8.51 10.45
N PHE A 3 5.42 9.15 10.07
CA PHE A 3 6.79 8.76 10.44
C PHE A 3 7.72 9.97 10.57
N GLU A 4 8.87 9.78 11.21
CA GLU A 4 9.96 10.75 11.22
C GLU A 4 10.65 10.77 9.84
N HIS A 5 11.37 11.86 9.50
CA HIS A 5 11.99 12.01 8.18
C HIS A 5 13.09 10.99 7.91
N ASP A 6 13.73 10.50 8.95
CA ASP A 6 14.78 9.48 8.92
C ASP A 6 14.25 8.06 9.18
N ALA A 7 12.93 7.90 9.38
CA ALA A 7 12.32 6.59 9.56
C ALA A 7 12.57 5.68 8.36
N ARG A 8 12.84 4.41 8.65
CA ARG A 8 13.03 3.36 7.67
C ARG A 8 11.95 2.31 7.80
N PRO A 9 11.59 1.63 6.71
CA PRO A 9 10.66 0.52 6.81
C PRO A 9 11.25 -0.60 7.66
N PRO A 10 10.41 -1.39 8.36
CA PRO A 10 10.87 -2.56 9.09
C PRO A 10 11.66 -3.50 8.17
N ALA A 11 12.72 -4.10 8.71
CA ALA A 11 13.41 -5.17 8.03
C ALA A 11 12.46 -6.36 7.80
N LEU A 12 12.71 -7.13 6.75
CA LEU A 12 12.04 -8.42 6.59
C LEU A 12 12.35 -9.32 7.80
N PRO A 13 11.38 -10.09 8.32
CA PRO A 13 11.63 -11.02 9.42
C PRO A 13 12.72 -12.04 9.05
N ASP A 14 13.53 -12.44 10.04
CA ASP A 14 14.65 -13.36 9.82
C ASP A 14 14.24 -14.71 9.23
N ASP A 15 13.07 -15.21 9.59
CA ASP A 15 12.51 -16.46 9.04
C ASP A 15 12.15 -16.29 7.57
N VAL A 16 11.62 -15.13 7.18
CA VAL A 16 11.36 -14.77 5.78
C VAL A 16 12.68 -14.69 5.02
N VAL A 17 13.66 -13.93 5.53
CA VAL A 17 14.98 -13.78 4.87
C VAL A 17 15.66 -15.14 4.68
N ARG A 18 15.58 -16.06 5.65
CA ARG A 18 16.17 -17.41 5.53
C ARG A 18 15.48 -18.27 4.50
N ALA A 19 14.20 -18.04 4.22
CA ALA A 19 13.43 -18.78 3.22
C ALA A 19 13.65 -18.26 1.79
N LEU A 20 14.17 -17.03 1.63
CA LEU A 20 14.46 -16.46 0.33
C LEU A 20 15.70 -17.12 -0.30
N PRO A 21 15.75 -17.24 -1.63
CA PRO A 21 16.97 -17.64 -2.32
C PRO A 21 18.08 -16.63 -2.05
N PRO A 22 19.38 -17.02 -2.16
CA PRO A 22 20.48 -16.11 -1.97
C PRO A 22 20.32 -14.88 -2.86
N LEU A 23 20.26 -13.70 -2.28
CA LEU A 23 20.07 -12.44 -3.00
C LEU A 23 21.32 -12.10 -3.81
N ALA A 24 21.18 -12.01 -5.11
CA ALA A 24 22.14 -11.28 -5.93
C ALA A 24 21.79 -9.79 -5.83
N GLY A 25 22.37 -9.06 -4.88
CA GLY A 25 22.29 -7.62 -4.68
C GLY A 25 20.87 -7.01 -4.78
N GLY A 26 20.36 -6.35 -3.75
CA GLY A 26 19.10 -5.60 -3.86
C GLY A 26 19.32 -4.40 -4.78
N ALA A 27 18.51 -4.25 -5.82
CA ALA A 27 18.50 -3.03 -6.62
C ALA A 27 17.96 -1.87 -5.77
N ALA A 28 18.64 -0.73 -5.78
CA ALA A 28 18.10 0.51 -5.25
C ALA A 28 16.87 0.90 -6.07
N ALA A 29 15.88 1.52 -5.44
CA ALA A 29 14.69 1.96 -6.14
C ALA A 29 15.05 3.06 -7.15
N GLU A 30 14.64 2.88 -8.41
CA GLU A 30 14.76 3.85 -9.49
C GLU A 30 13.61 4.84 -9.40
N ARG A 31 13.92 6.15 -9.47
CA ARG A 31 12.87 7.18 -9.62
C ARG A 31 12.51 7.33 -11.09
N VAL A 32 11.24 7.13 -11.40
CA VAL A 32 10.69 7.26 -12.76
C VAL A 32 9.57 8.29 -12.76
N GLU A 33 9.49 9.13 -13.79
CA GLU A 33 8.37 10.02 -14.00
C GLU A 33 7.37 9.36 -14.97
N LEU A 34 6.09 9.38 -14.59
CA LEU A 34 4.99 8.82 -15.37
C LEU A 34 3.96 9.91 -15.70
N THR A 35 3.15 9.63 -16.69
CA THR A 35 1.97 10.44 -17.02
C THR A 35 0.71 9.59 -16.85
N SER A 36 -0.21 10.06 -16.04
CA SER A 36 -1.52 9.43 -15.82
C SER A 36 -2.44 9.64 -17.01
N ALA A 37 -3.52 8.87 -17.10
CA ALA A 37 -4.49 8.95 -18.19
C ALA A 37 -5.16 10.34 -18.33
N ASP A 38 -5.21 11.12 -17.26
CA ASP A 38 -5.70 12.51 -17.25
C ASP A 38 -4.64 13.56 -17.67
N GLY A 39 -3.43 13.12 -18.06
CA GLY A 39 -2.33 13.96 -18.50
C GLY A 39 -1.46 14.52 -17.36
N ALA A 40 -1.73 14.17 -16.11
CA ALA A 40 -0.92 14.61 -14.98
C ALA A 40 0.39 13.84 -14.87
N SER A 41 1.50 14.56 -14.67
CA SER A 41 2.81 13.94 -14.38
C SER A 41 2.95 13.67 -12.90
N PHE A 42 3.56 12.53 -12.56
CA PHE A 42 3.89 12.15 -11.18
C PHE A 42 5.13 11.27 -11.14
N SER A 43 5.78 11.21 -9.98
CA SER A 43 6.95 10.37 -9.76
C SER A 43 6.57 9.04 -9.14
N VAL A 44 7.35 8.01 -9.42
CA VAL A 44 7.30 6.72 -8.74
C VAL A 44 8.70 6.27 -8.34
N ALA A 45 8.79 5.39 -7.33
CA ALA A 45 10.01 4.67 -6.98
C ALA A 45 9.81 3.19 -7.33
N LEU A 46 10.49 2.71 -8.37
CA LEU A 46 10.43 1.34 -8.88
C LEU A 46 11.60 0.52 -8.36
N ALA A 47 11.33 -0.64 -7.77
CA ALA A 47 12.32 -1.64 -7.40
C ALA A 47 12.01 -2.99 -8.07
N GLU A 48 12.94 -3.50 -8.85
CA GLU A 48 12.79 -4.76 -9.55
C GLU A 48 13.40 -5.91 -8.74
N ALA A 49 12.67 -6.99 -8.55
CA ALA A 49 13.14 -8.17 -7.86
C ALA A 49 14.11 -8.96 -8.73
N ALA A 50 15.23 -9.43 -8.15
CA ALA A 50 16.21 -10.24 -8.88
C ALA A 50 15.71 -11.66 -9.19
N GLN A 51 14.81 -12.19 -8.37
CA GLN A 51 14.12 -13.46 -8.59
C GLN A 51 12.63 -13.24 -8.39
N PRO A 52 11.94 -12.78 -9.46
CA PRO A 52 10.57 -12.32 -9.34
C PRO A 52 9.56 -13.45 -9.17
N ARG A 53 8.48 -13.12 -8.49
CA ARG A 53 7.25 -13.91 -8.37
C ARG A 53 6.04 -12.98 -8.35
N ASP A 54 4.93 -13.44 -8.89
CA ASP A 54 3.66 -12.72 -8.80
C ASP A 54 3.10 -12.76 -7.34
N PRO A 55 2.35 -11.73 -6.97
CA PRO A 55 2.06 -10.49 -7.69
C PRO A 55 3.17 -9.44 -7.55
N ALA A 56 3.21 -8.47 -8.46
CA ALA A 56 3.90 -7.21 -8.23
C ALA A 56 3.08 -6.29 -7.32
N VAL A 57 3.75 -5.39 -6.60
CA VAL A 57 3.16 -4.53 -5.57
C VAL A 57 3.13 -3.07 -6.00
N VAL A 58 1.96 -2.44 -5.89
CA VAL A 58 1.79 -0.99 -6.03
C VAL A 58 1.60 -0.39 -4.64
N ILE A 59 2.55 0.40 -4.18
CA ILE A 59 2.53 0.98 -2.83
C ILE A 59 1.85 2.35 -2.88
N LEU A 60 0.82 2.51 -2.05
CA LEU A 60 0.11 3.76 -1.82
C LEU A 60 0.60 4.39 -0.51
N PRO A 61 1.41 5.45 -0.57
CA PRO A 61 1.97 6.12 0.60
C PRO A 61 0.92 6.73 1.53
N ASP A 62 1.38 7.22 2.68
CA ASP A 62 0.58 8.02 3.60
C ASP A 62 0.33 9.45 3.05
N VAL A 63 -0.26 10.33 3.86
CA VAL A 63 -0.57 11.72 3.50
C VAL A 63 0.63 12.56 3.06
N ARG A 64 1.85 12.08 3.21
CA ARG A 64 3.08 12.79 2.85
C ARG A 64 3.55 12.45 1.44
N GLY A 65 2.96 11.45 0.79
CA GLY A 65 3.33 11.02 -0.56
C GLY A 65 4.65 10.21 -0.60
N LEU A 66 5.35 10.29 -1.71
CA LEU A 66 6.58 9.51 -1.95
C LEU A 66 7.77 10.12 -1.20
N TYR A 67 8.06 9.56 -0.03
CA TYR A 67 9.27 9.83 0.75
C TYR A 67 10.25 8.66 0.65
N ARG A 68 11.47 8.86 1.14
CA ARG A 68 12.53 7.85 1.23
C ARG A 68 12.03 6.53 1.82
N PHE A 69 11.20 6.58 2.87
CA PHE A 69 10.61 5.39 3.48
C PHE A 69 9.93 4.49 2.45
N TYR A 70 9.13 5.04 1.53
CA TYR A 70 8.40 4.25 0.54
C TYR A 70 9.26 3.76 -0.61
N ALA A 71 10.32 4.50 -0.98
CA ALA A 71 11.32 4.01 -1.91
C ALA A 71 12.07 2.79 -1.32
N GLU A 72 12.53 2.89 -0.07
CA GLU A 72 13.16 1.77 0.64
C GLU A 72 12.16 0.61 0.89
N LEU A 73 10.87 0.88 1.07
CA LEU A 73 9.84 -0.16 1.18
C LEU A 73 9.65 -0.92 -0.13
N SER A 74 9.73 -0.24 -1.29
CA SER A 74 9.74 -0.91 -2.60
C SER A 74 10.94 -1.86 -2.71
N GLU A 75 12.12 -1.46 -2.22
CA GLU A 75 13.29 -2.33 -2.16
C GLU A 75 13.08 -3.56 -1.26
N ARG A 76 12.35 -3.41 -0.13
CA ARG A 76 12.01 -4.55 0.75
C ARG A 76 11.11 -5.57 0.06
N PHE A 77 10.09 -5.11 -0.68
CA PHE A 77 9.26 -6.00 -1.48
C PHE A 77 10.08 -6.69 -2.58
N ALA A 78 10.97 -5.96 -3.26
CA ALA A 78 11.85 -6.54 -4.27
C ALA A 78 12.82 -7.58 -3.67
N GLN A 79 13.34 -7.34 -2.45
CA GLN A 79 14.11 -8.34 -1.69
C GLN A 79 13.28 -9.59 -1.37
N ALA A 80 11.99 -9.43 -1.11
CA ALA A 80 11.06 -10.54 -0.87
C ALA A 80 10.61 -11.27 -2.15
N GLY A 81 11.07 -10.82 -3.33
CA GLY A 81 10.75 -11.44 -4.62
C GLY A 81 9.58 -10.80 -5.36
N HIS A 82 9.03 -9.69 -4.89
CA HIS A 82 7.93 -8.99 -5.55
C HIS A 82 8.43 -7.69 -6.17
N HIS A 83 8.32 -7.51 -7.49
CA HIS A 83 8.52 -6.20 -8.09
C HIS A 83 7.62 -5.19 -7.39
N ALA A 84 8.12 -3.99 -7.11
CA ALA A 84 7.34 -3.01 -6.38
C ALA A 84 7.52 -1.60 -6.92
N VAL A 85 6.45 -0.83 -6.91
CA VAL A 85 6.44 0.57 -7.30
C VAL A 85 5.68 1.39 -6.26
N ALA A 86 6.30 2.43 -5.70
CA ALA A 86 5.64 3.36 -4.78
C ALA A 86 5.26 4.65 -5.53
N LEU A 87 4.02 5.12 -5.34
CA LEU A 87 3.46 6.27 -6.04
C LEU A 87 3.74 7.59 -5.33
N ASP A 88 3.84 8.66 -6.12
CA ASP A 88 3.67 10.03 -5.65
C ASP A 88 2.41 10.64 -6.28
N TYR A 89 1.26 10.42 -5.69
CA TYR A 89 0.00 10.93 -6.21
C TYR A 89 -0.21 12.44 -6.02
N PHE A 90 0.79 13.18 -5.52
CA PHE A 90 0.74 14.64 -5.42
C PHE A 90 1.44 15.37 -6.58
N GLY A 91 1.87 14.65 -7.61
CA GLY A 91 2.46 15.23 -8.81
C GLY A 91 1.59 16.31 -9.45
N ARG A 92 0.24 16.11 -9.45
CA ARG A 92 -0.75 17.07 -9.98
C ARG A 92 -0.73 18.43 -9.32
N THR A 93 -0.40 18.50 -8.05
CA THR A 93 -0.56 19.69 -7.22
C THR A 93 0.76 20.22 -6.67
N ALA A 94 1.79 19.38 -6.59
CA ALA A 94 3.09 19.71 -6.01
C ALA A 94 4.26 19.51 -6.99
N GLY A 95 3.99 19.01 -8.21
CA GLY A 95 5.03 18.67 -9.18
C GLY A 95 5.76 17.36 -8.83
N THR A 96 6.71 16.97 -9.67
CA THR A 96 7.42 15.67 -9.61
C THR A 96 8.73 15.72 -8.81
N GLY A 97 9.11 16.87 -8.25
CA GLY A 97 10.32 17.05 -7.45
C GLY A 97 10.25 16.40 -6.07
N GLU A 98 11.41 16.30 -5.43
CA GLU A 98 11.49 15.94 -4.00
C GLU A 98 10.90 17.06 -3.15
N ARG A 99 10.35 16.70 -2.00
CA ARG A 99 9.72 17.64 -1.07
C ARG A 99 10.56 17.82 0.17
N GLU A 100 10.58 19.07 0.65
CA GLU A 100 11.22 19.43 1.91
C GLU A 100 10.51 18.75 3.09
N ASN A 101 11.25 18.58 4.18
CA ASN A 101 10.76 17.88 5.37
C ASN A 101 9.57 18.56 6.05
N ASP A 102 9.42 19.88 5.90
CA ASP A 102 8.34 20.69 6.44
C ASP A 102 7.21 20.99 5.44
N TRP A 103 7.20 20.29 4.30
CA TRP A 103 6.18 20.45 3.28
C TRP A 103 4.77 20.24 3.82
N ASP A 104 3.89 21.24 3.62
CA ASP A 104 2.48 21.16 4.00
C ASP A 104 1.69 20.31 3.00
N TYR A 105 1.47 19.05 3.34
CA TYR A 105 0.75 18.09 2.50
C TYR A 105 -0.77 18.27 2.52
N TRP A 106 -1.36 18.93 3.54
CA TRP A 106 -2.81 18.99 3.69
C TRP A 106 -3.56 19.64 2.53
N PRO A 107 -3.09 20.76 1.95
CA PRO A 107 -3.71 21.36 0.77
C PRO A 107 -3.75 20.38 -0.41
N HIS A 108 -2.74 19.54 -0.55
CA HIS A 108 -2.60 18.56 -1.63
C HIS A 108 -3.49 17.34 -1.41
N VAL A 109 -3.54 16.79 -0.18
CA VAL A 109 -4.45 15.71 0.21
C VAL A 109 -5.91 16.08 -0.12
N ARG A 110 -6.33 17.31 0.19
CA ARG A 110 -7.70 17.76 -0.07
C ARG A 110 -8.04 17.95 -1.55
N GLN A 111 -7.06 17.95 -2.43
CA GLN A 111 -7.22 18.08 -3.88
C GLN A 111 -7.10 16.73 -4.60
N THR A 112 -6.78 15.66 -3.90
CA THR A 112 -6.77 14.31 -4.48
C THR A 112 -8.16 13.68 -4.41
N SER A 113 -8.43 12.79 -5.37
CA SER A 113 -9.61 11.94 -5.36
C SER A 113 -9.21 10.46 -5.54
N PRO A 114 -10.03 9.50 -5.07
CA PRO A 114 -9.78 8.08 -5.32
C PRO A 114 -9.59 7.75 -6.81
N ALA A 115 -10.38 8.36 -7.69
CA ALA A 115 -10.28 8.15 -9.14
C ALA A 115 -8.92 8.59 -9.70
N GLN A 116 -8.39 9.73 -9.25
CA GLN A 116 -7.06 10.19 -9.68
C GLN A 116 -5.95 9.24 -9.19
N ILE A 117 -6.02 8.81 -7.92
CA ILE A 117 -5.04 7.86 -7.36
C ILE A 117 -5.11 6.51 -8.09
N GLN A 118 -6.31 6.04 -8.42
CA GLN A 118 -6.48 4.81 -9.22
C GLN A 118 -5.94 4.96 -10.64
N ALA A 119 -6.09 6.13 -11.28
CA ALA A 119 -5.49 6.40 -12.58
C ALA A 119 -3.95 6.40 -12.52
N ASP A 120 -3.35 6.95 -11.44
CA ASP A 120 -1.91 6.88 -11.22
C ASP A 120 -1.45 5.44 -10.96
N ALA A 121 -2.21 4.68 -10.17
CA ALA A 121 -1.93 3.26 -9.93
C ALA A 121 -2.01 2.43 -11.22
N ALA A 122 -2.98 2.71 -12.10
CA ALA A 122 -3.06 2.07 -13.42
C ALA A 122 -1.82 2.36 -14.29
N ALA A 123 -1.37 3.61 -14.34
CA ALA A 123 -0.14 3.97 -15.07
C ALA A 123 1.11 3.28 -14.48
N ALA A 124 1.18 3.12 -13.15
CA ALA A 124 2.25 2.38 -12.50
C ALA A 124 2.20 0.87 -12.78
N ILE A 125 1.00 0.29 -12.87
CA ILE A 125 0.81 -1.09 -13.32
C ILE A 125 1.28 -1.27 -14.77
N ASP A 126 1.00 -0.33 -15.65
CA ASP A 126 1.47 -0.37 -17.04
C ASP A 126 3.00 -0.24 -17.14
N LEU A 127 3.63 0.54 -16.24
CA LEU A 127 5.09 0.54 -16.10
C LEU A 127 5.61 -0.85 -15.69
N LEU A 128 5.02 -1.47 -14.67
CA LEU A 128 5.40 -2.82 -14.23
C LEU A 128 5.24 -3.85 -15.34
N ARG A 129 4.16 -3.81 -16.12
CA ARG A 129 3.94 -4.69 -17.29
C ARG A 129 4.98 -4.52 -18.39
N THR A 130 5.51 -3.30 -18.55
CA THR A 130 6.51 -2.99 -19.58
C THR A 130 7.93 -3.34 -19.14
N ARG A 131 8.22 -3.20 -17.86
CA ARG A 131 9.55 -3.36 -17.28
C ARG A 131 9.81 -4.77 -16.74
N THR A 132 8.75 -5.52 -16.46
CA THR A 132 8.82 -6.81 -15.76
C THR A 132 7.91 -7.85 -16.43
N ASP A 133 8.00 -9.09 -15.94
CA ASP A 133 7.14 -10.20 -16.36
C ASP A 133 5.90 -10.39 -15.46
N ALA A 134 5.64 -9.44 -14.55
CA ALA A 134 4.51 -9.50 -13.63
C ALA A 134 3.17 -9.53 -14.37
N THR A 135 2.33 -10.46 -13.98
CA THR A 135 0.98 -10.63 -14.56
C THR A 135 -0.14 -10.31 -13.57
N ARG A 136 0.17 -10.27 -12.26
CA ARG A 136 -0.75 -9.97 -11.17
C ARG A 136 -0.27 -8.77 -10.37
N PHE A 137 -1.21 -8.02 -9.81
CA PHE A 137 -0.90 -6.77 -9.13
C PHE A 137 -1.71 -6.66 -7.85
N VAL A 138 -1.06 -6.28 -6.75
CA VAL A 138 -1.69 -5.99 -5.47
C VAL A 138 -1.35 -4.58 -5.05
N VAL A 139 -2.34 -3.82 -4.60
CA VAL A 139 -2.10 -2.52 -3.95
C VAL A 139 -1.84 -2.73 -2.47
N VAL A 140 -0.81 -2.06 -1.93
CA VAL A 140 -0.48 -2.06 -0.50
C VAL A 140 -0.42 -0.61 -0.02
N GLY A 141 -1.35 -0.21 0.84
CA GLY A 141 -1.48 1.18 1.26
C GLY A 141 -1.28 1.39 2.75
N PHE A 142 -0.83 2.60 3.11
CA PHE A 142 -0.49 2.98 4.49
C PHE A 142 -1.24 4.26 4.89
N CYS A 143 -1.93 4.27 6.03
CA CYS A 143 -2.67 5.44 6.54
C CYS A 143 -3.69 5.96 5.49
N PHE A 144 -3.45 7.13 4.91
CA PHE A 144 -4.23 7.65 3.78
C PHE A 144 -4.23 6.68 2.60
N GLY A 145 -3.06 6.18 2.21
CA GLY A 145 -2.92 5.16 1.18
C GLY A 145 -3.61 3.84 1.54
N GLY A 146 -3.70 3.48 2.83
CA GLY A 146 -4.46 2.34 3.30
C GLY A 146 -5.96 2.47 3.02
N ALA A 147 -6.53 3.65 3.27
CA ALA A 147 -7.92 3.94 2.91
C ALA A 147 -8.13 3.88 1.38
N GLN A 148 -7.16 4.41 0.60
CA GLN A 148 -7.20 4.34 -0.87
C GLN A 148 -7.08 2.90 -1.39
N ALA A 149 -6.28 2.03 -0.74
CA ALA A 149 -6.19 0.62 -1.09
C ALA A 149 -7.53 -0.11 -0.90
N PHE A 150 -8.27 0.18 0.19
CA PHE A 150 -9.60 -0.37 0.40
C PHE A 150 -10.62 0.12 -0.65
N LEU A 151 -10.54 1.39 -1.05
CA LEU A 151 -11.38 1.92 -2.13
C LEU A 151 -10.97 1.35 -3.50
N ALA A 152 -9.68 1.10 -3.73
CA ALA A 152 -9.21 0.46 -4.95
C ALA A 152 -9.77 -0.96 -5.12
N ALA A 153 -9.99 -1.69 -4.01
CA ALA A 153 -10.59 -3.03 -4.04
C ALA A 153 -12.02 -3.07 -4.61
N THR A 154 -12.68 -1.91 -4.73
CA THR A 154 -14.04 -1.78 -5.29
C THR A 154 -14.05 -1.37 -6.76
N SER A 155 -12.88 -1.10 -7.36
CA SER A 155 -12.76 -0.56 -8.71
C SER A 155 -12.70 -1.68 -9.76
N ALA A 156 -13.68 -1.74 -10.64
CA ALA A 156 -13.64 -2.66 -11.78
C ALA A 156 -12.67 -2.20 -12.90
N GLU A 157 -12.25 -0.95 -12.87
CA GLU A 157 -11.39 -0.37 -13.90
C GLU A 157 -9.89 -0.53 -13.57
N LEU A 158 -9.55 -0.65 -12.27
CA LEU A 158 -8.18 -0.84 -11.84
C LEU A 158 -7.81 -2.33 -11.89
N PRO A 159 -6.83 -2.74 -12.70
CA PRO A 159 -6.51 -4.16 -12.91
C PRO A 159 -5.64 -4.72 -11.77
N ILE A 160 -6.20 -4.83 -10.57
CA ILE A 160 -5.56 -5.42 -9.39
C ILE A 160 -6.20 -6.77 -9.04
N ASP A 161 -5.43 -7.63 -8.40
CA ASP A 161 -5.85 -8.97 -7.96
C ASP A 161 -6.03 -9.04 -6.43
N GLY A 162 -5.74 -7.94 -5.68
CA GLY A 162 -5.92 -7.86 -4.24
C GLY A 162 -5.53 -6.50 -3.66
N ALA A 163 -5.93 -6.24 -2.41
CA ALA A 163 -5.64 -5.01 -1.70
C ALA A 163 -5.24 -5.25 -0.25
N VAL A 164 -4.18 -4.59 0.22
CA VAL A 164 -3.72 -4.60 1.61
C VAL A 164 -3.73 -3.18 2.15
N GLY A 165 -4.36 -2.97 3.29
CA GLY A 165 -4.38 -1.67 3.95
C GLY A 165 -3.84 -1.72 5.37
N PHE A 166 -2.79 -0.96 5.64
CA PHE A 166 -2.23 -0.74 6.97
C PHE A 166 -2.87 0.49 7.59
N TYR A 167 -3.53 0.32 8.75
CA TYR A 167 -4.18 1.39 9.51
C TYR A 167 -4.90 2.44 8.63
N GLY A 168 -5.55 1.98 7.55
CA GLY A 168 -6.34 2.83 6.66
C GLY A 168 -7.59 3.36 7.36
N ALA A 169 -7.84 4.68 7.24
CA ALA A 169 -9.04 5.30 7.80
C ALA A 169 -10.30 4.71 7.17
N LEU A 170 -11.23 4.23 7.98
CA LEU A 170 -12.44 3.58 7.51
C LEU A 170 -13.64 4.53 7.39
N ALA A 171 -13.65 5.65 8.12
CA ALA A 171 -14.74 6.62 8.12
C ALA A 171 -14.73 7.58 6.90
N GLY A 172 -13.57 7.96 6.40
CA GLY A 172 -13.41 8.78 5.19
C GLY A 172 -13.58 10.29 5.36
N GLU A 173 -14.43 10.78 6.25
CA GLU A 173 -14.84 12.19 6.33
C GLU A 173 -13.66 13.15 6.54
N ARG A 174 -12.69 12.79 7.39
CA ARG A 174 -11.49 13.62 7.65
C ARG A 174 -10.61 13.79 6.43
N LEU A 175 -10.67 12.86 5.50
CA LEU A 175 -9.85 12.82 4.29
C LEU A 175 -10.61 13.35 3.07
N GLY A 176 -11.91 13.62 3.20
CA GLY A 176 -12.75 14.06 2.09
C GLY A 176 -12.98 12.97 1.02
N ILE A 177 -12.94 11.70 1.41
CA ILE A 177 -13.12 10.54 0.54
C ILE A 177 -14.37 9.74 0.96
N PRO A 178 -14.92 8.89 0.08
CA PRO A 178 -15.92 7.90 0.48
C PRO A 178 -15.43 7.07 1.66
N ALA A 179 -16.35 6.67 2.54
CA ALA A 179 -16.00 5.86 3.71
C ALA A 179 -15.69 4.42 3.29
N PRO A 180 -14.46 3.92 3.43
CA PRO A 180 -14.12 2.54 3.02
C PRO A 180 -15.02 1.49 3.70
N ARG A 181 -15.46 1.70 4.96
CA ARG A 181 -16.37 0.79 5.66
C ARG A 181 -17.73 0.63 4.97
N ASP A 182 -18.18 1.68 4.26
CA ASP A 182 -19.47 1.66 3.57
C ASP A 182 -19.31 1.15 2.13
N GLU A 183 -18.18 1.49 1.48
CA GLU A 183 -17.89 1.10 0.10
C GLU A 183 -17.46 -0.37 -0.04
N ALA A 184 -16.91 -0.98 1.00
CA ALA A 184 -16.38 -2.35 0.99
C ALA A 184 -17.40 -3.42 0.54
N ARG A 185 -18.71 -3.15 0.63
CA ARG A 185 -19.76 -4.01 0.05
C ARG A 185 -19.67 -4.17 -1.47
N HIS A 186 -18.90 -3.31 -2.13
CA HIS A 186 -18.65 -3.33 -3.57
C HIS A 186 -17.28 -3.92 -3.91
N ALA A 187 -16.55 -4.44 -2.93
CA ALA A 187 -15.25 -5.05 -3.18
C ALA A 187 -15.38 -6.25 -4.14
N ILE A 188 -14.42 -6.36 -5.06
CA ILE A 188 -14.37 -7.39 -6.10
C ILE A 188 -13.08 -8.19 -6.09
N VAL A 189 -12.14 -7.83 -5.22
CA VAL A 189 -10.86 -8.53 -5.02
C VAL A 189 -10.64 -8.81 -3.53
N PRO A 190 -9.81 -9.80 -3.15
CA PRO A 190 -9.46 -10.08 -1.77
C PRO A 190 -8.88 -8.88 -1.04
N VAL A 191 -9.14 -8.79 0.27
CA VAL A 191 -8.70 -7.67 1.11
C VAL A 191 -8.02 -8.16 2.39
N LEU A 192 -6.84 -7.61 2.68
CA LEU A 192 -6.17 -7.74 3.98
C LEU A 192 -6.16 -6.38 4.69
N GLY A 193 -6.78 -6.30 5.86
CA GLY A 193 -6.79 -5.11 6.72
C GLY A 193 -5.94 -5.31 7.97
N LEU A 194 -4.91 -4.49 8.19
CA LEU A 194 -3.98 -4.57 9.32
C LEU A 194 -4.12 -3.31 10.19
N PHE A 195 -4.66 -3.46 11.40
CA PHE A 195 -5.03 -2.34 12.25
C PHE A 195 -4.36 -2.39 13.62
N GLY A 196 -4.10 -1.20 14.19
CA GLY A 196 -3.72 -1.08 15.60
C GLY A 196 -4.94 -1.09 16.52
N GLY A 197 -4.92 -1.89 17.57
CA GLY A 197 -6.01 -1.95 18.56
C GLY A 197 -6.16 -0.68 19.38
N ALA A 198 -5.07 0.07 19.59
CA ALA A 198 -5.05 1.36 20.28
C ALA A 198 -5.16 2.57 19.34
N ASP A 199 -5.50 2.36 18.06
CA ASP A 199 -5.73 3.46 17.12
C ASP A 199 -7.13 4.07 17.33
N ALA A 200 -7.19 5.15 18.11
CA ALA A 200 -8.45 5.86 18.36
C ALA A 200 -9.11 6.46 17.11
N GLY A 201 -8.37 6.60 16.00
CA GLY A 201 -8.90 7.08 14.72
C GLY A 201 -9.63 6.01 13.93
N ILE A 202 -9.51 4.73 14.32
CA ILE A 202 -10.14 3.57 13.66
C ILE A 202 -10.79 2.69 14.72
N PRO A 203 -11.94 3.06 15.28
CA PRO A 203 -12.58 2.35 16.38
C PRO A 203 -13.04 0.94 15.95
N GLU A 204 -13.26 0.07 16.94
CA GLU A 204 -13.72 -1.30 16.71
C GLU A 204 -15.02 -1.35 15.89
N SER A 205 -15.94 -0.42 16.13
CA SER A 205 -17.20 -0.34 15.38
C SER A 205 -16.99 -0.16 13.88
N ASP A 206 -16.01 0.64 13.48
CA ASP A 206 -15.70 0.87 12.07
C ASP A 206 -15.06 -0.37 11.44
N ARG A 207 -14.15 -1.04 12.17
CA ARG A 207 -13.54 -2.31 11.73
C ARG A 207 -14.58 -3.42 11.58
N ALA A 208 -15.53 -3.52 12.53
CA ALA A 208 -16.59 -4.50 12.47
C ALA A 208 -17.56 -4.24 11.28
N GLN A 209 -17.92 -2.97 11.04
CA GLN A 209 -18.73 -2.60 9.88
C GLN A 209 -18.00 -2.90 8.56
N PHE A 210 -16.70 -2.59 8.48
CA PHE A 210 -15.87 -2.89 7.30
C PHE A 210 -15.81 -4.38 7.01
N ALA A 211 -15.55 -5.22 8.04
CA ALA A 211 -15.54 -6.67 7.90
C ALA A 211 -16.91 -7.20 7.44
N ALA A 212 -18.01 -6.73 8.02
CA ALA A 212 -19.36 -7.12 7.61
C ALA A 212 -19.68 -6.72 6.16
N ALA A 213 -19.18 -5.58 5.70
CA ALA A 213 -19.37 -5.15 4.32
C ALA A 213 -18.56 -6.01 3.32
N LEU A 214 -17.33 -6.42 3.67
CA LEU A 214 -16.54 -7.37 2.87
C LEU A 214 -17.16 -8.76 2.82
N GLU A 215 -17.70 -9.25 3.95
CA GLU A 215 -18.46 -10.51 4.00
C GLU A 215 -19.68 -10.45 3.08
N ALA A 216 -20.42 -9.33 3.10
CA ALA A 216 -21.57 -9.14 2.23
C ALA A 216 -21.21 -9.04 0.74
N ALA A 217 -20.01 -8.57 0.43
CA ALA A 217 -19.45 -8.57 -0.93
C ALA A 217 -19.06 -9.99 -1.41
N GLY A 218 -18.90 -10.94 -0.49
CA GLY A 218 -18.52 -12.32 -0.81
C GLY A 218 -17.07 -12.45 -1.26
N VAL A 219 -16.18 -11.50 -0.91
CA VAL A 219 -14.75 -11.58 -1.21
C VAL A 219 -13.97 -12.15 -0.03
N ASP A 220 -12.91 -12.88 -0.34
CA ASP A 220 -11.99 -13.35 0.69
C ASP A 220 -11.35 -12.15 1.40
N HIS A 221 -11.37 -12.18 2.73
CA HIS A 221 -10.78 -11.09 3.50
C HIS A 221 -10.24 -11.55 4.85
N GLU A 222 -9.26 -10.82 5.33
CA GLU A 222 -8.73 -10.93 6.69
C GLU A 222 -8.65 -9.54 7.31
N ILE A 223 -9.19 -9.40 8.52
CA ILE A 223 -9.04 -8.20 9.35
C ILE A 223 -8.25 -8.58 10.58
N HIS A 224 -7.01 -8.13 10.66
CA HIS A 224 -6.14 -8.40 11.79
C HIS A 224 -5.92 -7.15 12.64
N VAL A 225 -6.01 -7.32 13.97
CA VAL A 225 -5.86 -6.22 14.93
C VAL A 225 -4.71 -6.54 15.88
N TYR A 226 -3.72 -5.68 15.90
CA TYR A 226 -2.57 -5.76 16.82
C TYR A 226 -2.94 -5.06 18.12
N GLU A 227 -3.21 -5.86 19.15
CA GLU A 227 -3.64 -5.36 20.46
C GLU A 227 -2.61 -4.39 21.05
N GLY A 228 -3.08 -3.25 21.55
CA GLY A 228 -2.22 -2.19 22.11
C GLY A 228 -1.37 -1.41 21.08
N ALA A 229 -1.29 -1.83 19.82
CA ALA A 229 -0.56 -1.10 18.81
C ALA A 229 -1.33 0.17 18.38
N PRO A 230 -0.66 1.32 18.26
CA PRO A 230 -1.28 2.57 17.80
C PRO A 230 -1.33 2.66 16.28
N HIS A 231 -1.88 3.78 15.76
CA HIS A 231 -1.65 4.20 14.38
C HIS A 231 -0.14 4.23 14.07
N SER A 232 0.25 3.88 12.84
CA SER A 232 1.65 3.90 12.40
C SER A 232 2.59 2.94 13.17
N PHE A 233 2.07 1.79 13.65
CA PHE A 233 2.87 0.79 14.33
C PHE A 233 3.94 0.17 13.44
N PHE A 234 3.72 0.13 12.14
CA PHE A 234 4.63 -0.44 11.13
C PHE A 234 5.68 0.56 10.61
N ASP A 235 5.50 1.86 10.84
CA ASP A 235 6.42 2.90 10.41
C ASP A 235 7.11 3.59 11.61
N ARG A 236 6.63 4.74 12.01
CA ARG A 236 7.21 5.56 13.08
C ARG A 236 7.37 4.84 14.42
N LYS A 237 6.54 3.85 14.71
CA LYS A 237 6.49 3.12 15.96
C LYS A 237 7.08 1.71 15.87
N GLN A 238 7.66 1.34 14.73
CA GLN A 238 8.09 -0.03 14.45
C GLN A 238 9.03 -0.61 15.53
N ASP A 239 9.95 0.19 16.08
CA ASP A 239 10.89 -0.29 17.11
C ASP A 239 10.18 -0.67 18.41
N GLN A 240 9.08 0.02 18.73
CA GLN A 240 8.26 -0.25 19.91
C GLN A 240 7.27 -1.41 19.68
N PHE A 241 6.93 -1.68 18.42
CA PHE A 241 5.98 -2.70 17.99
C PHE A 241 6.60 -3.67 16.97
N ALA A 242 7.86 -4.06 17.22
CA ALA A 242 8.64 -4.89 16.32
C ALA A 242 7.97 -6.24 16.01
N GLU A 243 7.35 -6.88 17.01
CA GLU A 243 6.63 -8.15 16.83
C GLU A 243 5.40 -7.97 15.92
N ALA A 244 4.62 -6.90 16.15
CA ALA A 244 3.46 -6.57 15.31
C ALA A 244 3.90 -6.25 13.87
N SER A 245 5.00 -5.52 13.71
CA SER A 245 5.55 -5.19 12.39
C SER A 245 6.06 -6.43 11.66
N ALA A 246 6.72 -7.34 12.36
CA ALA A 246 7.19 -8.62 11.79
C ALA A 246 6.01 -9.53 11.40
N ASP A 247 4.96 -9.61 12.21
CA ASP A 247 3.76 -10.37 11.89
C ASP A 247 3.00 -9.74 10.71
N ALA A 248 2.89 -8.41 10.66
CA ALA A 248 2.28 -7.70 9.54
C ALA A 248 3.02 -7.98 8.21
N TRP A 249 4.36 -8.06 8.23
CA TRP A 249 5.15 -8.52 7.09
C TRP A 249 4.75 -9.93 6.66
N ARG A 250 4.72 -10.91 7.61
CA ARG A 250 4.37 -12.31 7.29
C ARG A 250 2.99 -12.43 6.68
N ARG A 251 1.99 -11.73 7.26
CA ARG A 251 0.62 -11.72 6.72
C ARG A 251 0.55 -11.10 5.34
N THR A 252 1.24 -9.99 5.13
CA THR A 252 1.29 -9.34 3.81
C THR A 252 1.90 -10.28 2.77
N LEU A 253 3.05 -10.91 3.07
CA LEU A 253 3.69 -11.83 2.12
C LEU A 253 2.86 -13.09 1.89
N ALA A 254 2.23 -13.65 2.93
CA ALA A 254 1.31 -14.78 2.79
C ALA A 254 0.11 -14.43 1.89
N PHE A 255 -0.47 -13.24 2.09
CA PHE A 255 -1.55 -12.74 1.22
C PHE A 255 -1.10 -12.59 -0.24
N LEU A 256 0.12 -12.05 -0.47
CA LEU A 256 0.67 -11.96 -1.82
C LEU A 256 0.84 -13.35 -2.45
N ASP A 257 1.37 -14.33 -1.71
CA ASP A 257 1.54 -15.70 -2.18
C ASP A 257 0.18 -16.35 -2.53
N GLU A 258 -0.85 -16.14 -1.70
CA GLU A 258 -2.20 -16.64 -1.96
C GLU A 258 -2.81 -16.02 -3.23
N VAL A 259 -2.66 -14.69 -3.40
CA VAL A 259 -3.12 -14.00 -4.62
C VAL A 259 -2.35 -14.49 -5.84
N GLY A 260 -1.04 -14.68 -5.73
CA GLY A 260 -0.18 -15.19 -6.80
C GLY A 260 -0.57 -16.61 -7.26
N ALA A 261 -0.99 -17.45 -6.31
CA ALA A 261 -1.37 -18.84 -6.58
C ALA A 261 -2.78 -19.01 -7.19
N ARG A 262 -3.64 -17.98 -7.19
CA ARG A 262 -5.02 -18.08 -7.70
C ARG A 262 -5.02 -18.31 -9.20
N THR A 263 -5.85 -19.24 -9.67
CA THR A 263 -6.10 -19.40 -11.11
C THR A 263 -6.98 -18.23 -11.60
N ARG A 264 -6.60 -17.57 -12.69
CA ARG A 264 -7.51 -16.62 -13.33
C ARG A 264 -8.69 -17.39 -13.92
N ALA A 265 -9.88 -16.97 -13.55
CA ALA A 265 -11.12 -17.54 -14.10
C ALA A 265 -11.34 -17.09 -15.56
#